data_57b05f262c94336fc2f087481821b252
#
_entry.id   57b05f262c94336fc2f087481821b252
#
_cell.length_a   1.000
_cell.length_b   1.000
_cell.length_c   1.000
_cell.angle_alpha   90.00
_cell.angle_beta   90.00
_cell.angle_gamma   90.00
#
_symmetry.space_group_name_H-M   'P 1'
#
loop_
_entity.id
_entity.type
_entity.pdbx_description
1 polymer ?
#
loop_
_entity_poly.entity_id
_entity_poly.type
_entity_poly.pdbx_seq_one_letter_code
_entity_poly.pdbx_strand_id
1 'polypeptide(L)'
;EKKLNEILPLLKKEISLERQIFWICPLIDVSSNLNYTSAKKKFEQVNRLFPNQVGLIHGGIDKKIKDKVLQDFLIKKIKILVSTTVIEVGIDFPNANTIIIEDSNKFGLSQLHQLRGRVGRGNTESICILLYKNNLSKNARERLKILKSTNDGFIIAEKDLQLRGFGDILGFQQSGIKNFKFADPLPVSYTHLRAHETA
;
A
#
# COMPACT_ATOMS: atom_id res chain seq x y z
N GLU A 1 19.51 6.37 -2.76
CA GLU A 1 20.53 5.91 -1.81
C GLU A 1 20.36 6.56 -0.44
N LYS A 2 20.22 7.90 -0.34
CA LYS A 2 20.13 8.63 0.94
C LYS A 2 19.01 8.09 1.87
N LYS A 3 17.80 7.88 1.31
CA LYS A 3 16.65 7.34 2.07
C LYS A 3 16.84 5.88 2.53
N LEU A 4 17.55 5.07 1.77
CA LEU A 4 17.86 3.69 2.16
C LEU A 4 18.79 3.67 3.37
N ASN A 5 19.79 4.54 3.39
CA ASN A 5 20.71 4.66 4.52
C ASN A 5 20.01 5.11 5.82
N GLU A 6 19.00 5.99 5.71
CA GLU A 6 18.21 6.45 6.85
C GLU A 6 17.39 5.33 7.51
N ILE A 7 16.87 4.40 6.72
CA ILE A 7 16.04 3.28 7.23
C ILE A 7 16.85 2.02 7.51
N LEU A 8 18.10 1.93 7.10
CA LEU A 8 18.96 0.76 7.27
C LEU A 8 19.09 0.29 8.73
N PRO A 9 19.27 1.18 9.74
CA PRO A 9 19.30 0.76 11.14
C PRO A 9 18.01 0.06 11.58
N LEU A 10 16.85 0.55 11.11
CA LEU A 10 15.57 -0.07 11.40
C LEU A 10 15.45 -1.45 10.75
N LEU A 11 15.85 -1.59 9.47
CA LEU A 11 15.84 -2.89 8.80
C LEU A 11 16.68 -3.93 9.55
N LYS A 12 17.89 -3.54 9.97
CA LYS A 12 18.78 -4.42 10.76
C LYS A 12 18.13 -4.81 12.08
N LYS A 13 17.50 -3.87 12.78
CA LYS A 13 16.79 -4.14 14.03
C LYS A 13 15.63 -5.10 13.84
N GLU A 14 14.77 -4.89 12.84
CA GLU A 14 13.61 -5.77 12.58
C GLU A 14 14.07 -7.19 12.21
N ILE A 15 15.11 -7.34 11.40
CA ILE A 15 15.67 -8.62 11.02
C ILE A 15 16.29 -9.34 12.25
N SER A 16 16.99 -8.61 13.14
CA SER A 16 17.56 -9.19 14.36
C SER A 16 16.49 -9.67 15.34
N LEU A 17 15.30 -9.10 15.30
CA LEU A 17 14.12 -9.51 16.05
C LEU A 17 13.30 -10.63 15.36
N GLU A 18 13.87 -11.28 14.33
CA GLU A 18 13.20 -12.33 13.54
C GLU A 18 11.89 -11.86 12.87
N ARG A 19 11.71 -10.55 12.70
CA ARG A 19 10.56 -9.94 12.04
C ARG A 19 10.79 -9.83 10.54
N GLN A 20 9.68 -9.84 9.79
CA GLN A 20 9.72 -9.77 8.33
C GLN A 20 9.23 -8.43 7.82
N ILE A 21 9.74 -8.05 6.65
CA ILE A 21 9.55 -6.73 6.07
C ILE A 21 8.99 -6.87 4.66
N PHE A 22 7.90 -6.17 4.39
CA PHE A 22 7.42 -5.92 3.03
C PHE A 22 8.02 -4.64 2.47
N TRP A 23 8.52 -4.71 1.25
CA TRP A 23 8.97 -3.54 0.51
C TRP A 23 8.16 -3.40 -0.77
N ILE A 24 7.23 -2.46 -0.78
CA ILE A 24 6.30 -2.25 -1.90
C ILE A 24 6.82 -1.17 -2.82
N CYS A 25 7.01 -1.52 -4.11
CA CYS A 25 7.34 -0.60 -5.18
C CYS A 25 6.09 -0.29 -6.00
N PRO A 26 5.86 0.97 -6.41
CA PRO A 26 4.70 1.31 -7.22
C PRO A 26 4.81 0.71 -8.62
N LEU A 27 3.67 0.38 -9.20
CA LEU A 27 3.57 0.20 -10.65
C LEU A 27 3.66 1.58 -11.32
N ILE A 28 4.64 1.79 -12.18
CA ILE A 28 4.94 3.12 -12.75
C ILE A 28 4.13 3.37 -14.03
N ASP A 29 3.79 2.29 -14.78
CA ASP A 29 3.00 2.39 -16.01
C ASP A 29 2.36 1.05 -16.40
N VAL A 30 1.36 1.11 -17.28
CA VAL A 30 0.69 -0.08 -17.85
C VAL A 30 1.66 -0.92 -18.72
N SER A 31 2.79 -0.35 -19.16
CA SER A 31 3.86 -1.10 -19.83
C SER A 31 4.66 -1.94 -18.81
N SER A 32 4.46 -3.25 -18.87
CA SER A 32 5.02 -4.25 -17.96
C SER A 32 6.54 -4.16 -17.70
N ASN A 33 7.30 -3.64 -18.67
CA ASN A 33 8.77 -3.62 -18.63
C ASN A 33 9.36 -2.56 -17.67
N LEU A 34 8.73 -1.39 -17.50
CA LEU A 34 9.23 -0.33 -16.60
C LEU A 34 8.95 -0.62 -15.12
N ASN A 35 7.83 -1.28 -14.83
CA ASN A 35 7.44 -1.67 -13.49
C ASN A 35 8.36 -2.73 -12.89
N TYR A 36 8.72 -3.70 -13.70
CA TYR A 36 9.67 -4.74 -13.39
C TYR A 36 11.05 -4.15 -13.03
N THR A 37 11.50 -3.17 -13.83
CA THR A 37 12.83 -2.56 -13.66
C THR A 37 13.00 -1.86 -12.32
N SER A 38 11.97 -1.17 -11.80
CA SER A 38 12.07 -0.47 -10.51
C SER A 38 12.15 -1.43 -9.32
N ALA A 39 11.31 -2.46 -9.30
CA ALA A 39 11.34 -3.48 -8.23
C ALA A 39 12.62 -4.32 -8.28
N LYS A 40 13.11 -4.67 -9.48
CA LYS A 40 14.37 -5.39 -9.67
C LYS A 40 15.57 -4.58 -9.17
N LYS A 41 15.66 -3.31 -9.54
CA LYS A 41 16.70 -2.40 -9.03
C LYS A 41 16.67 -2.31 -7.52
N LYS A 42 15.48 -2.20 -6.91
CA LYS A 42 15.34 -2.17 -5.45
C LYS A 42 15.75 -3.49 -4.84
N PHE A 43 15.32 -4.61 -5.39
CA PHE A 43 15.76 -5.94 -4.96
C PHE A 43 17.28 -6.05 -4.98
N GLU A 44 17.95 -5.67 -6.08
CA GLU A 44 19.40 -5.72 -6.19
C GLU A 44 20.10 -4.85 -5.13
N GLN A 45 19.59 -3.63 -4.89
CA GLN A 45 20.12 -2.72 -3.86
C GLN A 45 20.00 -3.32 -2.45
N VAL A 46 18.83 -3.86 -2.10
CA VAL A 46 18.57 -4.43 -0.79
C VAL A 46 19.30 -5.77 -0.61
N ASN A 47 19.37 -6.59 -1.65
CA ASN A 47 20.07 -7.88 -1.62
C ASN A 47 21.59 -7.76 -1.44
N ARG A 48 22.20 -6.65 -1.90
CA ARG A 48 23.62 -6.36 -1.59
C ARG A 48 23.85 -6.11 -0.09
N LEU A 49 22.86 -5.58 0.61
CA LEU A 49 22.94 -5.29 2.05
C LEU A 49 22.55 -6.48 2.92
N PHE A 50 21.65 -7.34 2.42
CA PHE A 50 21.11 -8.51 3.11
C PHE A 50 21.14 -9.73 2.19
N PRO A 51 22.34 -10.30 1.89
CA PRO A 51 22.48 -11.41 0.97
C PRO A 51 21.65 -12.63 1.40
N ASN A 52 21.00 -13.28 0.44
CA ASN A 52 20.17 -14.48 0.64
C ASN A 52 18.95 -14.32 1.58
N GLN A 53 18.63 -13.07 1.99
CA GLN A 53 17.48 -12.80 2.87
C GLN A 53 16.38 -11.98 2.15
N VAL A 54 16.54 -11.70 0.86
CA VAL A 54 15.62 -10.86 0.08
C VAL A 54 14.95 -11.70 -1.00
N GLY A 55 13.64 -11.58 -1.10
CA GLY A 55 12.85 -12.14 -2.19
C GLY A 55 12.27 -11.05 -3.08
N LEU A 56 11.98 -11.38 -4.35
CA LEU A 56 11.34 -10.49 -5.31
C LEU A 56 10.08 -11.14 -5.87
N ILE A 57 8.98 -10.39 -5.87
CA ILE A 57 7.72 -10.76 -6.53
C ILE A 57 7.22 -9.61 -7.39
N HIS A 58 6.83 -9.91 -8.63
CA HIS A 58 6.20 -8.98 -9.55
C HIS A 58 5.27 -9.70 -10.52
N GLY A 59 4.43 -8.96 -11.24
CA GLY A 59 3.40 -9.54 -12.09
C GLY A 59 3.86 -10.43 -13.24
N GLY A 60 5.11 -10.27 -13.68
CA GLY A 60 5.71 -11.07 -14.76
C GLY A 60 6.52 -12.28 -14.30
N ILE A 61 6.50 -12.63 -13.00
CA ILE A 61 7.25 -13.79 -12.50
C ILE A 61 6.44 -15.09 -12.72
N ASP A 62 7.14 -16.17 -13.03
CA ASP A 62 6.53 -17.49 -13.15
C ASP A 62 5.88 -17.92 -11.83
N LYS A 63 4.71 -18.57 -11.91
CA LYS A 63 3.93 -18.98 -10.73
C LYS A 63 4.72 -19.87 -9.79
N LYS A 64 5.49 -20.82 -10.32
CA LYS A 64 6.30 -21.74 -9.49
C LYS A 64 7.39 -21.01 -8.72
N ILE A 65 8.03 -20.02 -9.35
CA ILE A 65 9.05 -19.19 -8.70
C ILE A 65 8.39 -18.32 -7.63
N LYS A 66 7.23 -17.73 -7.92
CA LYS A 66 6.46 -16.93 -6.97
C LYS A 66 6.08 -17.76 -5.74
N ASP A 67 5.52 -18.95 -5.94
CA ASP A 67 5.11 -19.84 -4.86
C ASP A 67 6.31 -20.23 -3.98
N LYS A 68 7.47 -20.51 -4.60
CA LYS A 68 8.70 -20.79 -3.88
C LYS A 68 9.16 -19.60 -3.01
N VAL A 69 9.18 -18.38 -3.57
CA VAL A 69 9.56 -17.17 -2.83
C VAL A 69 8.61 -16.93 -1.66
N LEU A 70 7.31 -17.13 -1.85
CA LEU A 70 6.31 -17.01 -0.78
C LEU A 70 6.51 -18.06 0.32
N GLN A 71 6.81 -19.30 -0.05
CA GLN A 71 7.15 -20.37 0.90
C GLN A 71 8.41 -20.03 1.69
N ASP A 72 9.49 -19.60 1.00
CA ASP A 72 10.74 -19.19 1.64
C ASP A 72 10.53 -17.99 2.58
N PHE A 73 9.56 -17.11 2.27
CA PHE A 73 9.17 -16.02 3.16
C PHE A 73 8.36 -16.52 4.35
N LEU A 74 7.40 -17.43 4.16
CA LEU A 74 6.61 -18.01 5.26
C LEU A 74 7.48 -18.74 6.30
N ILE A 75 8.47 -19.51 5.85
CA ILE A 75 9.40 -20.22 6.74
C ILE A 75 10.55 -19.33 7.25
N LYS A 76 10.46 -18.01 7.07
CA LYS A 76 11.44 -17.01 7.53
C LYS A 76 12.86 -17.12 6.93
N LYS A 77 13.05 -17.89 5.87
CA LYS A 77 14.30 -17.93 5.12
C LYS A 77 14.56 -16.59 4.42
N ILE A 78 13.51 -15.98 3.88
CA ILE A 78 13.50 -14.60 3.37
C ILE A 78 12.97 -13.69 4.47
N LYS A 79 13.68 -12.61 4.76
CA LYS A 79 13.32 -11.60 5.77
C LYS A 79 12.71 -10.35 5.14
N ILE A 80 13.10 -10.01 3.90
CA ILE A 80 12.60 -8.85 3.16
C ILE A 80 11.98 -9.33 1.85
N LEU A 81 10.71 -9.01 1.63
CA LEU A 81 10.01 -9.30 0.40
C LEU A 81 9.76 -8.01 -0.39
N VAL A 82 10.51 -7.85 -1.50
CA VAL A 82 10.30 -6.74 -2.45
C VAL A 82 9.20 -7.15 -3.42
N SER A 83 8.17 -6.32 -3.56
CA SER A 83 7.03 -6.61 -4.43
C SER A 83 6.53 -5.36 -5.15
N THR A 84 5.98 -5.55 -6.37
CA THR A 84 5.11 -4.56 -7.02
C THR A 84 3.67 -4.81 -6.60
N THR A 85 3.02 -3.90 -5.98
CA THR A 85 1.60 -3.71 -5.61
C THR A 85 0.73 -4.89 -5.17
N VAL A 86 0.99 -6.14 -5.48
CA VAL A 86 0.05 -7.21 -5.12
C VAL A 86 0.75 -8.33 -4.36
N ILE A 87 0.81 -8.15 -3.06
CA ILE A 87 0.85 -9.32 -2.17
C ILE A 87 -0.56 -9.88 -2.20
N GLU A 88 -0.73 -11.05 -2.79
CA GLU A 88 -2.05 -11.65 -3.05
C GLU A 88 -2.96 -11.61 -1.83
N VAL A 89 -4.21 -11.24 -2.10
CA VAL A 89 -5.30 -11.36 -1.13
C VAL A 89 -5.43 -12.84 -0.75
N GLY A 90 -5.27 -13.16 0.53
CA GLY A 90 -5.51 -14.53 1.02
C GLY A 90 -4.32 -15.21 1.70
N ILE A 91 -3.09 -14.72 1.57
CA ILE A 91 -1.96 -15.26 2.35
C ILE A 91 -1.74 -14.37 3.56
N ASP A 92 -1.75 -14.97 4.72
CA ASP A 92 -1.42 -14.31 5.98
C ASP A 92 0.05 -14.49 6.33
N PHE A 93 0.71 -13.40 6.72
CA PHE A 93 2.11 -13.39 7.12
C PHE A 93 2.23 -12.83 8.55
N PRO A 94 2.02 -13.66 9.57
CA PRO A 94 1.92 -13.20 10.96
C PRO A 94 3.21 -12.56 11.48
N ASN A 95 4.34 -12.87 10.87
CA ASN A 95 5.65 -12.31 11.23
C ASN A 95 6.02 -11.04 10.44
N ALA A 96 5.18 -10.60 9.51
CA ALA A 96 5.38 -9.37 8.77
C ALA A 96 4.92 -8.17 9.61
N ASN A 97 5.87 -7.52 10.25
CA ASN A 97 5.61 -6.40 11.17
C ASN A 97 5.92 -5.04 10.56
N THR A 98 6.69 -5.01 9.49
CA THR A 98 7.09 -3.75 8.86
C THR A 98 6.70 -3.75 7.38
N ILE A 99 6.08 -2.65 6.94
CA ILE A 99 5.83 -2.40 5.53
C ILE A 99 6.46 -1.06 5.12
N ILE A 100 7.21 -1.08 4.03
CA ILE A 100 7.82 0.09 3.41
C ILE A 100 7.15 0.30 2.06
N ILE A 101 6.55 1.46 1.84
CA ILE A 101 5.87 1.80 0.59
C ILE A 101 6.69 2.88 -0.11
N GLU A 102 7.33 2.51 -1.22
CA GLU A 102 8.15 3.41 -2.02
C GLU A 102 7.28 4.27 -2.94
N ASP A 103 7.68 5.53 -3.16
CA ASP A 103 6.91 6.53 -3.92
C ASP A 103 5.42 6.53 -3.51
N SER A 104 5.14 6.52 -2.20
CA SER A 104 3.79 6.37 -1.64
C SER A 104 2.79 7.42 -2.15
N ASN A 105 3.27 8.54 -2.67
CA ASN A 105 2.46 9.56 -3.32
C ASN A 105 1.78 9.11 -4.63
N LYS A 106 2.22 7.99 -5.21
CA LYS A 106 1.64 7.41 -6.43
C LYS A 106 0.45 6.49 -6.15
N PHE A 107 0.25 6.12 -4.89
CA PHE A 107 -0.86 5.26 -4.49
C PHE A 107 -2.10 6.07 -4.12
N GLY A 108 -3.27 5.51 -4.36
CA GLY A 108 -4.53 6.01 -3.82
C GLY A 108 -4.60 5.83 -2.30
N LEU A 109 -5.46 6.61 -1.63
CA LEU A 109 -5.61 6.55 -0.18
C LEU A 109 -6.12 5.18 0.29
N SER A 110 -7.13 4.61 -0.40
CA SER A 110 -7.64 3.27 -0.13
C SER A 110 -6.58 2.18 -0.35
N GLN A 111 -5.73 2.31 -1.39
CA GLN A 111 -4.63 1.37 -1.63
C GLN A 111 -3.60 1.40 -0.50
N LEU A 112 -3.21 2.59 -0.05
CA LEU A 112 -2.29 2.75 1.07
C LEU A 112 -2.85 2.15 2.36
N HIS A 113 -4.15 2.32 2.60
CA HIS A 113 -4.82 1.73 3.75
C HIS A 113 -4.81 0.19 3.68
N GLN A 114 -5.15 -0.39 2.53
CA GLN A 114 -5.10 -1.83 2.32
C GLN A 114 -3.69 -2.40 2.51
N LEU A 115 -2.66 -1.72 1.99
CA LEU A 115 -1.26 -2.11 2.16
C LEU A 115 -0.84 -2.04 3.64
N ARG A 116 -1.20 -0.98 4.36
CA ARG A 116 -0.94 -0.86 5.81
C ARG A 116 -1.56 -2.02 6.59
N GLY A 117 -2.77 -2.44 6.22
CA GLY A 117 -3.46 -3.57 6.84
C GLY A 117 -2.87 -4.95 6.54
N ARG A 118 -1.77 -5.03 5.76
CA ARG A 118 -1.06 -6.28 5.50
C ARG A 118 -0.03 -6.66 6.57
N VAL A 119 0.27 -5.75 7.48
CA VAL A 119 1.18 -5.98 8.61
C VAL A 119 0.44 -5.80 9.92
N GLY A 120 1.02 -6.33 11.01
CA GLY A 120 0.47 -6.16 12.35
C GLY A 120 -0.72 -7.06 12.67
N ARG A 121 -0.82 -8.21 12.03
CA ARG A 121 -1.86 -9.23 12.33
C ARG A 121 -1.52 -10.11 13.52
N GLY A 122 -0.33 -9.95 14.09
CA GLY A 122 0.09 -10.59 15.34
C GLY A 122 -0.04 -9.66 16.54
N ASN A 123 0.39 -10.16 17.72
CA ASN A 123 0.38 -9.39 18.99
C ASN A 123 1.52 -8.36 19.10
N THR A 124 2.25 -8.08 18.03
CA THR A 124 3.41 -7.18 18.05
C THR A 124 3.10 -5.89 17.30
N GLU A 125 3.71 -4.78 17.76
CA GLU A 125 3.62 -3.51 17.07
C GLU A 125 4.08 -3.60 15.61
N SER A 126 3.34 -2.95 14.74
CA SER A 126 3.65 -2.88 13.31
C SER A 126 4.08 -1.48 12.89
N ILE A 127 4.95 -1.42 11.90
CA ILE A 127 5.52 -0.18 11.38
C ILE A 127 5.16 -0.04 9.90
N CYS A 128 4.56 1.09 9.54
CA CYS A 128 4.31 1.46 8.15
C CYS A 128 5.15 2.69 7.78
N ILE A 129 6.09 2.54 6.85
CA ILE A 129 6.99 3.60 6.38
C ILE A 129 6.56 4.03 4.99
N LEU A 130 6.26 5.31 4.86
CA LEU A 130 5.87 5.92 3.59
C LEU A 130 7.06 6.73 3.03
N LEU A 131 7.68 6.23 1.97
CA LEU A 131 8.75 6.94 1.27
C LEU A 131 8.14 7.75 0.11
N TYR A 132 8.45 9.03 0.03
CA TYR A 132 7.94 9.92 -1.01
C TYR A 132 8.97 10.97 -1.42
N LYS A 133 8.78 11.60 -2.58
CA LYS A 133 9.63 12.67 -3.08
C LYS A 133 9.23 14.01 -2.43
N ASN A 134 10.18 14.94 -2.32
CA ASN A 134 9.93 16.23 -1.64
C ASN A 134 8.84 17.09 -2.28
N ASN A 135 8.67 17.02 -3.61
CA ASN A 135 7.66 17.80 -4.33
C ASN A 135 6.35 17.03 -4.43
N LEU A 136 5.56 17.05 -3.36
CA LEU A 136 4.22 16.47 -3.33
C LEU A 136 3.18 17.46 -3.85
N SER A 137 2.26 16.97 -4.68
CA SER A 137 1.03 17.72 -4.99
C SER A 137 0.19 17.91 -3.71
N LYS A 138 -0.70 18.91 -3.71
CA LYS A 138 -1.62 19.17 -2.60
C LYS A 138 -2.42 17.91 -2.21
N ASN A 139 -3.00 17.23 -3.19
CA ASN A 139 -3.79 16.00 -2.97
C ASN A 139 -2.94 14.85 -2.44
N ALA A 140 -1.70 14.67 -2.93
CA ALA A 140 -0.82 13.62 -2.41
C ALA A 140 -0.45 13.88 -0.94
N ARG A 141 -0.15 15.13 -0.59
CA ARG A 141 0.14 15.53 0.79
C ARG A 141 -1.05 15.28 1.71
N GLU A 142 -2.26 15.62 1.25
CA GLU A 142 -3.49 15.41 2.01
C GLU A 142 -3.73 13.91 2.27
N ARG A 143 -3.62 13.05 1.23
CA ARG A 143 -3.75 11.59 1.38
C ARG A 143 -2.79 11.03 2.45
N LEU A 144 -1.52 11.44 2.41
CA LEU A 144 -0.54 10.96 3.38
C LEU A 144 -0.84 11.45 4.81
N LYS A 145 -1.35 12.68 4.97
CA LYS A 145 -1.80 13.20 6.26
C LYS A 145 -2.99 12.41 6.81
N ILE A 146 -4.01 12.16 5.99
CA ILE A 146 -5.18 11.38 6.39
C ILE A 146 -4.75 9.99 6.83
N LEU A 147 -3.93 9.29 6.04
CA LEU A 147 -3.45 7.96 6.40
C LEU A 147 -2.68 7.94 7.73
N LYS A 148 -1.95 9.02 8.05
CA LYS A 148 -1.22 9.16 9.32
C LYS A 148 -2.16 9.45 10.50
N SER A 149 -3.26 10.18 10.28
CA SER A 149 -4.14 10.66 11.35
C SER A 149 -5.16 9.64 11.82
N THR A 150 -5.51 8.64 11.00
CA THR A 150 -6.54 7.65 11.35
C THR A 150 -6.23 6.25 10.84
N ASN A 151 -6.73 5.26 11.59
CA ASN A 151 -6.76 3.85 11.20
C ASN A 151 -8.17 3.40 10.79
N ASP A 152 -9.17 4.25 10.95
CA ASP A 152 -10.57 3.95 10.63
C ASP A 152 -10.77 3.88 9.12
N GLY A 153 -11.19 2.70 8.64
CA GLY A 153 -11.42 2.44 7.22
C GLY A 153 -12.59 3.23 6.63
N PHE A 154 -13.62 3.54 7.44
CA PHE A 154 -14.77 4.34 6.98
C PHE A 154 -14.36 5.79 6.75
N ILE A 155 -13.63 6.39 7.68
CA ILE A 155 -13.10 7.75 7.54
C ILE A 155 -12.18 7.84 6.33
N ILE A 156 -11.33 6.82 6.12
CA ILE A 156 -10.44 6.76 4.98
C ILE A 156 -11.22 6.65 3.66
N ALA A 157 -12.25 5.82 3.60
CA ALA A 157 -13.08 5.67 2.40
C ALA A 157 -13.83 6.97 2.07
N GLU A 158 -14.41 7.63 3.06
CA GLU A 158 -15.09 8.92 2.91
C GLU A 158 -14.12 9.99 2.39
N LYS A 159 -12.93 10.09 2.99
CA LYS A 159 -11.91 11.04 2.55
C LYS A 159 -11.34 10.73 1.17
N ASP A 160 -11.18 9.46 0.80
CA ASP A 160 -10.76 9.06 -0.54
C ASP A 160 -11.79 9.47 -1.59
N LEU A 161 -13.08 9.30 -1.27
CA LEU A 161 -14.19 9.78 -2.09
C LEU A 161 -14.16 11.30 -2.28
N GLN A 162 -13.98 12.06 -1.20
CA GLN A 162 -13.87 13.52 -1.24
C GLN A 162 -12.67 13.99 -2.08
N LEU A 163 -11.52 13.33 -1.98
CA LEU A 163 -10.30 13.68 -2.70
C LEU A 163 -10.33 13.33 -4.20
N ARG A 164 -11.05 12.28 -4.58
CA ARG A 164 -11.24 11.88 -5.99
C ARG A 164 -12.32 12.71 -6.68
N GLY A 165 -13.27 13.22 -5.93
CA GLY A 165 -14.48 13.82 -6.46
C GLY A 165 -15.47 12.78 -7.02
N PHE A 166 -16.74 13.13 -7.06
CA PHE A 166 -17.81 12.25 -7.55
C PHE A 166 -17.72 11.92 -9.05
N GLY A 167 -17.00 12.72 -9.82
CA GLY A 167 -16.88 12.57 -11.28
C GLY A 167 -16.16 11.27 -11.71
N ASP A 168 -15.13 10.85 -10.98
CA ASP A 168 -14.34 9.65 -11.29
C ASP A 168 -15.10 8.34 -10.98
N ILE A 169 -16.02 8.36 -10.01
CA ILE A 169 -16.75 7.17 -9.57
C ILE A 169 -17.87 6.81 -10.54
N LEU A 170 -18.45 7.80 -11.20
CA LEU A 170 -19.55 7.60 -12.15
C LEU A 170 -19.07 7.40 -13.59
N GLY A 171 -17.74 7.29 -13.82
CA GLY A 171 -17.19 7.06 -15.16
C GLY A 171 -17.35 8.24 -16.12
N PHE A 172 -17.77 9.41 -15.64
CA PHE A 172 -17.89 10.61 -16.45
C PHE A 172 -16.57 11.39 -16.38
N GLN A 173 -15.78 11.28 -17.41
CA GLN A 173 -14.63 12.14 -17.66
C GLN A 173 -15.11 13.58 -17.93
N GLN A 174 -15.52 14.31 -16.92
CA GLN A 174 -15.65 15.76 -17.04
C GLN A 174 -15.28 16.44 -15.73
N SER A 175 -14.35 17.38 -15.84
CA SER A 175 -13.93 18.33 -14.84
C SER A 175 -15.13 19.03 -14.21
N GLY A 176 -15.31 18.85 -12.90
CA GLY A 176 -16.25 19.63 -12.11
C GLY A 176 -17.25 18.78 -11.34
N ILE A 177 -17.49 19.21 -10.13
CA ILE A 177 -18.60 18.73 -9.29
C ILE A 177 -19.89 19.03 -10.03
N LYS A 178 -20.62 18.02 -10.50
CA LYS A 178 -21.97 18.23 -11.00
C LYS A 178 -22.90 18.46 -9.81
N ASN A 179 -23.48 19.63 -9.76
CA ASN A 179 -24.59 19.90 -8.84
C ASN A 179 -25.77 19.01 -9.22
N PHE A 180 -26.12 18.08 -8.37
CA PHE A 180 -27.37 17.34 -8.51
C PHE A 180 -28.52 18.28 -8.19
N LYS A 181 -29.56 18.25 -9.01
CA LYS A 181 -30.75 19.12 -8.87
C LYS A 181 -31.51 18.92 -7.55
N PHE A 182 -31.30 17.80 -6.86
CA PHE A 182 -32.07 17.38 -5.69
C PHE A 182 -31.25 16.85 -4.51
N ALA A 183 -29.92 16.75 -4.64
CA ALA A 183 -29.06 16.33 -3.55
C ALA A 183 -27.67 16.96 -3.68
N ASP A 184 -27.14 17.45 -2.56
CA ASP A 184 -25.74 17.81 -2.47
C ASP A 184 -24.95 16.51 -2.21
N PRO A 185 -24.01 16.14 -3.08
CA PRO A 185 -23.20 14.95 -2.87
C PRO A 185 -22.19 15.10 -1.73
N LEU A 186 -22.07 16.25 -1.14
CA LEU A 186 -21.24 16.60 0.02
C LEU A 186 -22.05 17.51 0.97
N PRO A 187 -22.45 17.09 2.14
CA PRO A 187 -22.17 15.88 2.93
C PRO A 187 -23.12 14.73 2.63
N VAL A 188 -22.72 13.52 3.00
CA VAL A 188 -23.61 12.36 2.93
C VAL A 188 -24.73 12.58 3.95
N SER A 189 -25.89 13.05 3.47
CA SER A 189 -27.10 13.02 4.29
C SER A 189 -27.55 11.56 4.37
N TYR A 190 -27.40 10.97 5.52
CA TYR A 190 -28.08 9.72 5.86
C TYR A 190 -29.57 9.97 5.84
N THR A 191 -30.21 9.86 4.69
CA THR A 191 -31.64 9.62 4.65
C THR A 191 -31.84 8.22 5.21
N HIS A 192 -32.29 8.13 6.44
CA HIS A 192 -32.80 6.90 7.00
C HIS A 192 -33.95 6.41 6.09
N LEU A 193 -33.66 5.46 5.25
CA LEU A 193 -34.68 4.55 4.76
C LEU A 193 -35.08 3.70 5.97
N ARG A 194 -36.06 4.17 6.75
CA ARG A 194 -36.80 3.29 7.64
C ARG A 194 -37.40 2.22 6.75
N ALA A 195 -36.93 0.99 6.90
CA ALA A 195 -37.68 -0.16 6.44
C ALA A 195 -39.05 -0.08 7.10
N HIS A 196 -40.10 0.09 6.30
CA HIS A 196 -41.45 -0.14 6.77
C HIS A 196 -41.54 -1.61 7.11
N GLU A 197 -41.52 -1.94 8.40
CA GLU A 197 -42.07 -3.19 8.87
C GLU A 197 -43.56 -3.15 8.51
N THR A 198 -43.94 -3.89 7.51
CA THR A 198 -45.33 -4.25 7.26
C THR A 198 -45.72 -5.28 8.30
N ALA A 199 -46.64 -4.86 9.15
CA ALA A 199 -47.39 -5.73 10.06
C ALA A 199 -48.20 -6.78 9.25
#